data_19920f4890f901b4ac7bb3c373e3e3b4
#
_entry.id   19920f4890f901b4ac7bb3c373e3e3b4
#
_cell.length_a   1.000
_cell.length_b   1.000
_cell.length_c   1.000
_cell.angle_alpha   90.00
_cell.angle_beta   90.00
_cell.angle_gamma   90.00
#
_symmetry.space_group_name_H-M   'P 1'
#
loop_
_entity.id
_entity.type
_entity.pdbx_description
1 polymer ?
#
loop_
_entity_poly.entity_id
_entity_poly.type
_entity_poly.pdbx_seq_one_letter_code
_entity_poly.pdbx_strand_id
1 'polypeptide(L)'
;MDKIIEKWDEILNTVKQEYEISDVSFDTWIRPLEVFAIEGNTLYILVPSEQMALSYISKKYLAPLRVAIVEITEIEYEIKFILPEEARTLKLNTKPAKATPAVTADESNLNPNYTFDTFVVGNNNRFAHSASLAVAESPGEAYNPLYIYGGPGLGKTHLMHSIGHFILNQNPDAKVIYVTSEEFTNEVIESIRNGNASSMTKFRDKYRKVDVLMIDDIQFIIGKESTQEEFFHTFNALHSAGKQIILTSDKPPKDMETLEERIRSRFEWGL
;
A
#
# COMPACT_ATOMS: atom_id res chain seq x y z
N MET A 1 -11.78 -3.62 30.31
CA MET A 1 -10.93 -3.49 29.11
C MET A 1 -9.76 -4.47 29.17
N ASP A 2 -9.05 -4.54 30.28
CA ASP A 2 -7.82 -5.35 30.40
C ASP A 2 -8.04 -6.87 30.20
N LYS A 3 -9.10 -7.45 30.75
CA LYS A 3 -9.36 -8.90 30.64
C LYS A 3 -9.63 -9.41 29.22
N ILE A 4 -10.27 -8.63 28.35
CA ILE A 4 -10.53 -9.02 26.96
C ILE A 4 -9.25 -8.92 26.13
N ILE A 5 -8.49 -7.82 26.31
CA ILE A 5 -7.24 -7.63 25.57
C ILE A 5 -6.20 -8.69 25.93
N GLU A 6 -6.08 -9.00 27.23
CA GLU A 6 -5.16 -10.04 27.72
C GLU A 6 -5.52 -11.45 27.20
N LYS A 7 -6.80 -11.70 26.95
CA LYS A 7 -7.30 -13.01 26.51
C LYS A 7 -7.67 -13.04 25.02
N TRP A 8 -7.34 -11.99 24.26
CA TRP A 8 -7.79 -11.89 22.88
C TRP A 8 -7.27 -13.02 22.01
N ASP A 9 -5.99 -13.36 22.13
CA ASP A 9 -5.39 -14.46 21.40
C ASP A 9 -6.01 -15.82 21.79
N GLU A 10 -6.38 -16.00 23.05
CA GLU A 10 -7.07 -17.20 23.54
C GLU A 10 -8.47 -17.30 22.91
N ILE A 11 -9.21 -16.19 22.86
CA ILE A 11 -10.53 -16.09 22.21
C ILE A 11 -10.44 -16.45 20.73
N LEU A 12 -9.49 -15.86 20.00
CA LEU A 12 -9.33 -16.16 18.58
C LEU A 12 -8.95 -17.60 18.31
N ASN A 13 -8.08 -18.19 19.13
CA ASN A 13 -7.70 -19.60 19.02
C ASN A 13 -8.86 -20.55 19.35
N THR A 14 -9.70 -20.22 20.34
CA THR A 14 -10.91 -20.98 20.65
C THR A 14 -11.86 -20.99 19.45
N VAL A 15 -12.09 -19.83 18.83
CA VAL A 15 -12.89 -19.74 17.59
C VAL A 15 -12.31 -20.64 16.50
N LYS A 16 -10.98 -20.66 16.33
CA LYS A 16 -10.32 -21.52 15.35
C LYS A 16 -10.59 -23.00 15.58
N GLN A 17 -10.46 -23.44 16.83
CA GLN A 17 -10.56 -24.85 17.20
C GLN A 17 -11.99 -25.36 17.18
N GLU A 18 -12.93 -24.60 17.79
CA GLU A 18 -14.33 -25.07 17.91
C GLU A 18 -15.08 -25.05 16.57
N TYR A 19 -14.74 -24.14 15.67
CA TYR A 19 -15.38 -24.03 14.37
C TYR A 19 -14.54 -24.61 13.24
N GLU A 20 -13.50 -25.40 13.54
CA GLU A 20 -12.63 -26.11 12.60
C GLU A 20 -12.14 -25.20 11.44
N ILE A 21 -11.75 -23.96 11.77
CA ILE A 21 -11.35 -22.98 10.78
C ILE A 21 -9.95 -23.33 10.27
N SER A 22 -9.82 -23.43 8.94
CA SER A 22 -8.52 -23.70 8.30
C SER A 22 -7.48 -22.63 8.63
N ASP A 23 -6.19 -22.99 8.66
CA ASP A 23 -5.10 -22.05 8.94
C ASP A 23 -5.13 -20.83 8.02
N VAL A 24 -5.38 -21.04 6.74
CA VAL A 24 -5.48 -19.97 5.75
C VAL A 24 -6.62 -19.01 6.08
N SER A 25 -7.81 -19.52 6.40
CA SER A 25 -8.96 -18.69 6.76
C SER A 25 -8.76 -17.95 8.09
N PHE A 26 -8.12 -18.60 9.03
CA PHE A 26 -7.80 -18.00 10.33
C PHE A 26 -6.81 -16.84 10.19
N ASP A 27 -5.70 -17.06 9.49
CA ASP A 27 -4.67 -16.05 9.28
C ASP A 27 -5.16 -14.86 8.44
N THR A 28 -6.10 -15.12 7.51
CA THR A 28 -6.65 -14.08 6.63
C THR A 28 -7.74 -13.24 7.31
N TRP A 29 -8.66 -13.87 8.07
CA TRP A 29 -9.89 -13.20 8.49
C TRP A 29 -10.02 -12.97 9.99
N ILE A 30 -9.41 -13.82 10.83
CA ILE A 30 -9.61 -13.81 12.28
C ILE A 30 -8.38 -13.27 13.01
N ARG A 31 -7.20 -13.76 12.68
CA ARG A 31 -5.96 -13.28 13.31
C ARG A 31 -5.76 -11.75 13.23
N PRO A 32 -6.10 -11.06 12.12
CA PRO A 32 -5.93 -9.61 12.02
C PRO A 32 -6.97 -8.78 12.81
N LEU A 33 -7.94 -9.40 13.46
CA LEU A 33 -8.96 -8.69 14.24
C LEU A 33 -8.38 -8.18 15.56
N GLU A 34 -8.60 -6.90 15.86
CA GLU A 34 -8.11 -6.25 17.08
C GLU A 34 -9.25 -5.65 17.90
N VAL A 35 -9.14 -5.74 19.22
CA VAL A 35 -10.06 -5.02 20.12
C VAL A 35 -9.74 -3.54 20.08
N PHE A 36 -10.66 -2.74 19.56
CA PHE A 36 -10.49 -1.29 19.45
C PHE A 36 -10.93 -0.55 20.71
N ALA A 37 -12.15 -0.79 21.18
CA ALA A 37 -12.72 -0.13 22.34
C ALA A 37 -13.87 -0.94 22.96
N ILE A 38 -14.20 -0.65 24.21
CA ILE A 38 -15.42 -1.11 24.87
C ILE A 38 -16.14 0.11 25.39
N GLU A 39 -17.38 0.31 24.95
CA GLU A 39 -18.25 1.38 25.43
C GLU A 39 -19.53 0.77 26.01
N GLY A 40 -19.66 0.83 27.32
CA GLY A 40 -20.76 0.19 28.02
C GLY A 40 -20.77 -1.32 27.82
N ASN A 41 -21.72 -1.84 27.08
CA ASN A 41 -21.85 -3.27 26.74
C ASN A 41 -21.49 -3.56 25.26
N THR A 42 -20.93 -2.59 24.53
CA THR A 42 -20.56 -2.73 23.11
C THR A 42 -19.06 -2.90 22.98
N LEU A 43 -18.64 -4.00 22.36
CA LEU A 43 -17.26 -4.30 21.99
C LEU A 43 -17.02 -3.91 20.53
N TYR A 44 -16.15 -2.96 20.30
CA TYR A 44 -15.72 -2.55 18.97
C TYR A 44 -14.48 -3.35 18.56
N ILE A 45 -14.61 -4.10 17.47
CA ILE A 45 -13.52 -4.89 16.87
C ILE A 45 -13.10 -4.24 15.56
N LEU A 46 -11.84 -3.86 15.49
CA LEU A 46 -11.23 -3.32 14.27
C LEU A 46 -11.01 -4.42 13.25
N VAL A 47 -11.53 -4.20 12.05
CA VAL A 47 -11.25 -5.05 10.88
C VAL A 47 -10.23 -4.32 10.02
N PRO A 48 -8.98 -4.76 9.93
CA PRO A 48 -7.90 -4.06 9.22
C PRO A 48 -8.04 -4.10 7.70
N SER A 49 -9.08 -4.70 7.17
CA SER A 49 -9.36 -4.80 5.74
C SER A 49 -10.75 -4.26 5.38
N GLU A 50 -11.01 -4.15 4.12
CA GLU A 50 -12.05 -3.42 3.41
C GLU A 50 -13.51 -3.77 3.74
N GLN A 51 -14.43 -2.95 3.24
CA GLN A 51 -15.88 -3.07 3.46
C GLN A 51 -16.46 -4.44 3.06
N MET A 52 -15.88 -5.12 2.06
CA MET A 52 -16.27 -6.49 1.68
C MET A 52 -15.85 -7.52 2.73
N ALA A 53 -14.68 -7.37 3.32
CA ALA A 53 -14.20 -8.21 4.41
C ALA A 53 -15.08 -8.02 5.66
N LEU A 54 -15.46 -6.79 5.98
CA LEU A 54 -16.36 -6.48 7.08
C LEU A 54 -17.71 -7.19 6.93
N SER A 55 -18.30 -7.16 5.73
CA SER A 55 -19.56 -7.87 5.45
C SER A 55 -19.42 -9.39 5.58
N TYR A 56 -18.30 -9.96 5.10
CA TYR A 56 -18.01 -11.39 5.20
C TYR A 56 -17.76 -11.82 6.66
N ILE A 57 -16.92 -11.09 7.39
CA ILE A 57 -16.57 -11.36 8.78
C ILE A 57 -17.83 -11.25 9.65
N SER A 58 -18.64 -10.21 9.47
CA SER A 58 -19.88 -10.01 10.22
C SER A 58 -20.89 -11.13 10.00
N LYS A 59 -20.99 -11.67 8.78
CA LYS A 59 -21.91 -12.76 8.49
C LYS A 59 -21.43 -14.11 9.01
N LYS A 60 -20.15 -14.37 8.92
CA LYS A 60 -19.58 -15.70 9.17
C LYS A 60 -19.05 -15.89 10.59
N TYR A 61 -18.40 -14.87 11.13
CA TYR A 61 -17.63 -14.98 12.37
C TYR A 61 -18.21 -14.22 13.57
N LEU A 62 -19.28 -13.43 13.41
CA LEU A 62 -19.93 -12.72 14.51
C LEU A 62 -20.41 -13.68 15.60
N ALA A 63 -21.15 -14.74 15.21
CA ALA A 63 -21.69 -15.71 16.16
C ALA A 63 -20.57 -16.52 16.85
N PRO A 64 -19.59 -17.09 16.14
CA PRO A 64 -18.42 -17.73 16.71
C PRO A 64 -17.67 -16.87 17.72
N LEU A 65 -17.37 -15.61 17.37
CA LEU A 65 -16.67 -14.68 18.25
C LEU A 65 -17.50 -14.34 19.50
N ARG A 66 -18.81 -14.15 19.35
CA ARG A 66 -19.69 -13.87 20.49
C ARG A 66 -19.69 -15.02 21.49
N VAL A 67 -19.78 -16.26 21.03
CA VAL A 67 -19.76 -17.45 21.88
C VAL A 67 -18.42 -17.55 22.63
N ALA A 68 -17.30 -17.50 21.91
CA ALA A 68 -15.98 -17.60 22.52
C ALA A 68 -15.69 -16.46 23.53
N ILE A 69 -16.16 -15.24 23.25
CA ILE A 69 -16.01 -14.11 24.18
C ILE A 69 -16.79 -14.37 25.47
N VAL A 70 -18.03 -14.81 25.37
CA VAL A 70 -18.86 -15.12 26.56
C VAL A 70 -18.25 -16.26 27.36
N GLU A 71 -17.79 -17.30 26.70
CA GLU A 71 -17.18 -18.47 27.35
C GLU A 71 -15.91 -18.14 28.14
N ILE A 72 -15.04 -17.31 27.58
CA ILE A 72 -13.74 -16.96 28.18
C ILE A 72 -13.85 -15.80 29.17
N THR A 73 -14.74 -14.85 28.93
CA THR A 73 -14.85 -13.64 29.77
C THR A 73 -16.01 -13.64 30.73
N GLU A 74 -16.98 -14.54 30.55
CA GLU A 74 -18.27 -14.59 31.29
C GLU A 74 -19.12 -13.32 31.12
N ILE A 75 -18.83 -12.49 30.12
CA ILE A 75 -19.52 -11.24 29.85
C ILE A 75 -20.06 -11.27 28.42
N GLU A 76 -21.36 -10.92 28.29
CA GLU A 76 -21.99 -10.80 26.98
C GLU A 76 -21.81 -9.38 26.46
N TYR A 77 -21.17 -9.24 25.27
CA TYR A 77 -20.99 -7.97 24.58
C TYR A 77 -21.80 -7.92 23.29
N GLU A 78 -22.32 -6.75 22.97
CA GLU A 78 -22.77 -6.44 21.62
C GLU A 78 -21.53 -6.15 20.76
N ILE A 79 -21.22 -7.02 19.79
CA ILE A 79 -20.04 -6.88 18.94
C ILE A 79 -20.36 -5.97 17.75
N LYS A 80 -19.54 -4.95 17.56
CA LYS A 80 -19.54 -4.09 16.38
C LYS A 80 -18.18 -4.13 15.69
N PHE A 81 -18.20 -4.58 14.46
CA PHE A 81 -17.01 -4.49 13.60
C PHE A 81 -16.93 -3.09 13.01
N ILE A 82 -15.76 -2.49 13.06
CA ILE A 82 -15.50 -1.14 12.55
C ILE A 82 -14.29 -1.16 11.61
N LEU A 83 -14.35 -0.27 10.63
CA LEU A 83 -13.23 -0.02 9.72
C LEU A 83 -12.25 1.00 10.33
N PRO A 84 -10.99 1.05 9.86
CA PRO A 84 -10.01 2.03 10.33
C PRO A 84 -10.48 3.49 10.23
N GLU A 85 -11.30 3.82 9.23
CA GLU A 85 -11.88 5.16 9.07
C GLU A 85 -12.89 5.49 10.15
N GLU A 86 -13.77 4.55 10.51
CA GLU A 86 -14.74 4.71 11.60
C GLU A 86 -14.03 4.77 12.96
N ALA A 87 -12.97 3.98 13.13
CA ALA A 87 -12.12 4.01 14.32
C ALA A 87 -11.46 5.39 14.53
N ARG A 88 -11.07 6.08 13.46
CA ARG A 88 -10.52 7.46 13.52
C ARG A 88 -11.57 8.45 14.01
N THR A 89 -12.81 8.30 13.58
CA THR A 89 -13.92 9.18 13.98
C THR A 89 -14.31 8.97 15.46
N LEU A 90 -14.27 7.74 15.95
CA LEU A 90 -14.54 7.38 17.34
C LEU A 90 -13.41 7.82 18.30
N LYS A 91 -12.13 7.84 17.85
CA LYS A 91 -10.97 8.32 18.64
C LYS A 91 -11.01 9.80 19.02
N LEU A 92 -11.84 10.61 18.38
CA LEU A 92 -12.03 12.02 18.76
C LEU A 92 -12.67 12.20 20.14
N ASN A 93 -13.20 11.16 20.76
CA ASN A 93 -13.88 11.21 22.05
C ASN A 93 -13.17 10.51 23.22
N THR A 94 -12.01 9.88 23.01
CA THR A 94 -11.26 9.20 24.08
C THR A 94 -9.76 9.58 24.06
N LYS A 95 -9.19 9.92 25.25
CA LYS A 95 -7.80 10.29 25.45
C LYS A 95 -6.82 9.16 25.12
N PRO A 96 -5.57 9.47 24.69
CA PRO A 96 -4.74 8.57 23.88
C PRO A 96 -3.98 7.53 24.71
N ALA A 97 -4.02 6.29 24.26
CA ALA A 97 -2.95 5.32 24.48
C ALA A 97 -1.90 5.52 23.38
N LYS A 98 -0.63 5.49 23.74
CA LYS A 98 0.56 5.84 22.97
C LYS A 98 0.49 5.47 21.51
N ALA A 99 0.45 6.50 20.66
CA ALA A 99 0.70 6.39 19.25
C ALA A 99 2.20 6.19 19.02
N THR A 100 2.58 5.09 18.40
CA THR A 100 3.79 5.03 17.57
C THR A 100 3.60 6.04 16.44
N PRO A 101 4.61 6.83 16.09
CA PRO A 101 4.45 7.87 15.08
C PRO A 101 4.09 7.21 13.73
N ALA A 102 2.85 7.38 13.32
CA ALA A 102 2.48 7.18 11.93
C ALA A 102 3.34 8.15 11.10
N VAL A 103 4.19 7.62 10.25
CA VAL A 103 4.76 8.38 9.14
C VAL A 103 3.56 8.88 8.35
N THR A 104 3.41 10.19 8.34
CA THR A 104 2.24 10.85 7.82
C THR A 104 2.11 10.54 6.33
N ALA A 105 0.90 10.22 5.88
CA ALA A 105 0.49 10.06 4.48
C ALA A 105 0.86 11.29 3.60
N ASP A 106 1.35 12.35 4.21
CA ASP A 106 1.80 13.60 3.60
C ASP A 106 3.15 13.48 2.88
N GLU A 107 4.01 12.50 3.24
CA GLU A 107 5.30 12.32 2.57
C GLU A 107 5.22 11.43 1.32
N SER A 108 4.21 10.58 1.18
CA SER A 108 4.06 9.68 0.03
C SER A 108 3.42 10.34 -1.19
N ASN A 109 2.77 11.49 -1.04
CA ASN A 109 2.06 12.24 -2.08
C ASN A 109 0.97 11.41 -2.79
N LEU A 110 0.34 10.45 -2.09
CA LEU A 110 -0.69 9.57 -2.64
C LEU A 110 -2.09 10.18 -2.55
N ASN A 111 -2.87 10.04 -3.64
CA ASN A 111 -4.28 10.43 -3.63
C ASN A 111 -5.10 9.40 -2.82
N PRO A 112 -5.77 9.80 -1.72
CA PRO A 112 -6.50 8.88 -0.84
C PRO A 112 -7.70 8.18 -1.51
N ASN A 113 -8.20 8.71 -2.62
CA ASN A 113 -9.33 8.13 -3.33
C ASN A 113 -8.93 7.04 -4.34
N TYR A 114 -7.64 6.85 -4.61
CA TYR A 114 -7.14 5.89 -5.58
C TYR A 114 -6.66 4.62 -4.88
N THR A 115 -7.61 3.73 -4.60
CA THR A 115 -7.38 2.42 -3.97
C THR A 115 -7.81 1.30 -4.90
N PHE A 116 -7.39 0.06 -4.62
CA PHE A 116 -7.87 -1.10 -5.39
C PHE A 116 -9.39 -1.26 -5.32
N ASP A 117 -10.02 -0.87 -4.20
CA ASP A 117 -11.47 -0.97 -4.00
C ASP A 117 -12.27 -0.03 -4.87
N THR A 118 -11.73 1.17 -5.08
CA THR A 118 -12.38 2.19 -5.92
C THR A 118 -12.05 2.00 -7.41
N PHE A 119 -11.15 1.07 -7.74
CA PHE A 119 -10.79 0.78 -9.13
C PHE A 119 -11.80 -0.14 -9.79
N VAL A 120 -12.37 0.29 -10.92
CA VAL A 120 -13.34 -0.51 -11.66
C VAL A 120 -12.62 -1.52 -12.54
N VAL A 121 -12.71 -2.81 -12.19
CA VAL A 121 -12.11 -3.90 -12.94
C VAL A 121 -13.02 -4.35 -14.09
N GLY A 122 -12.48 -4.35 -15.31
CA GLY A 122 -13.12 -4.85 -16.53
C GLY A 122 -12.21 -5.84 -17.27
N ASN A 123 -12.71 -6.36 -18.39
CA ASN A 123 -11.94 -7.33 -19.17
C ASN A 123 -10.61 -6.79 -19.69
N ASN A 124 -10.55 -5.49 -19.99
CA ASN A 124 -9.39 -4.86 -20.62
C ASN A 124 -8.29 -4.46 -19.63
N ASN A 125 -8.60 -4.36 -18.33
CA ASN A 125 -7.66 -3.93 -17.31
C ASN A 125 -7.43 -4.98 -16.20
N ARG A 126 -8.09 -6.14 -16.28
CA ARG A 126 -7.97 -7.21 -15.29
C ARG A 126 -6.52 -7.68 -15.12
N PHE A 127 -5.79 -7.81 -16.22
CA PHE A 127 -4.38 -8.22 -16.17
C PHE A 127 -3.53 -7.18 -15.44
N ALA A 128 -3.68 -5.90 -15.79
CA ALA A 128 -2.95 -4.82 -15.11
C ALA A 128 -3.30 -4.73 -13.62
N HIS A 129 -4.59 -4.89 -13.27
CA HIS A 129 -5.04 -4.95 -11.88
C HIS A 129 -4.41 -6.11 -11.12
N SER A 130 -4.44 -7.34 -11.66
CA SER A 130 -3.87 -8.53 -11.01
C SER A 130 -2.35 -8.42 -10.84
N ALA A 131 -1.64 -7.91 -11.85
CA ALA A 131 -0.20 -7.66 -11.77
C ALA A 131 0.14 -6.59 -10.71
N SER A 132 -0.67 -5.52 -10.65
CA SER A 132 -0.53 -4.46 -9.65
C SER A 132 -0.74 -5.00 -8.23
N LEU A 133 -1.72 -5.86 -8.04
CA LEU A 133 -1.98 -6.50 -6.74
C LEU A 133 -0.83 -7.42 -6.33
N ALA A 134 -0.31 -8.25 -7.26
CA ALA A 134 0.84 -9.12 -6.99
C ALA A 134 2.09 -8.32 -6.56
N VAL A 135 2.34 -7.17 -7.20
CA VAL A 135 3.42 -6.26 -6.80
C VAL A 135 3.18 -5.63 -5.45
N ALA A 136 1.93 -5.27 -5.14
CA ALA A 136 1.56 -4.70 -3.85
C ALA A 136 1.73 -5.70 -2.69
N GLU A 137 1.42 -6.98 -2.94
CA GLU A 137 1.57 -8.08 -1.96
C GLU A 137 3.04 -8.48 -1.73
N SER A 138 3.89 -8.40 -2.77
CA SER A 138 5.31 -8.82 -2.71
C SER A 138 6.21 -7.81 -3.45
N PRO A 139 6.43 -6.61 -2.88
CA PRO A 139 7.24 -5.58 -3.52
C PRO A 139 8.70 -6.03 -3.72
N GLY A 140 9.22 -5.82 -4.93
CA GLY A 140 10.58 -6.18 -5.32
C GLY A 140 10.75 -7.64 -5.77
N GLU A 141 9.77 -8.51 -5.54
CA GLU A 141 9.86 -9.95 -5.81
C GLU A 141 9.03 -10.39 -7.02
N ALA A 142 7.78 -9.91 -7.16
CA ALA A 142 6.88 -10.39 -8.19
C ALA A 142 7.29 -9.90 -9.59
N TYR A 143 7.23 -8.59 -9.80
CA TYR A 143 7.57 -7.94 -11.07
C TYR A 143 8.31 -6.64 -10.81
N ASN A 144 9.57 -6.53 -11.22
CA ASN A 144 10.38 -5.34 -11.00
C ASN A 144 11.27 -5.00 -12.22
N PRO A 145 11.02 -3.87 -12.93
CA PRO A 145 9.95 -2.92 -12.66
C PRO A 145 8.55 -3.44 -13.06
N LEU A 146 7.51 -2.83 -12.48
CA LEU A 146 6.16 -2.90 -13.03
C LEU A 146 5.95 -1.70 -13.95
N TYR A 147 5.71 -1.96 -15.24
CA TYR A 147 5.49 -0.92 -16.25
C TYR A 147 4.05 -0.97 -16.77
N ILE A 148 3.24 0.01 -16.36
CA ILE A 148 1.83 0.09 -16.73
C ILE A 148 1.67 1.10 -17.86
N TYR A 149 1.21 0.64 -19.02
CA TYR A 149 1.02 1.53 -20.16
C TYR A 149 -0.38 1.43 -20.78
N GLY A 150 -0.76 2.49 -21.49
CA GLY A 150 -2.05 2.57 -22.18
C GLY A 150 -2.51 4.01 -22.36
N GLY A 151 -3.53 4.22 -23.16
CA GLY A 151 -4.07 5.54 -23.46
C GLY A 151 -4.49 6.34 -22.21
N PRO A 152 -4.77 7.63 -22.36
CA PRO A 152 -5.23 8.47 -21.27
C PRO A 152 -6.57 7.98 -20.71
N GLY A 153 -6.81 8.24 -19.42
CA GLY A 153 -8.07 7.90 -18.75
C GLY A 153 -8.30 6.43 -18.44
N LEU A 154 -7.35 5.53 -18.68
CA LEU A 154 -7.49 4.09 -18.42
C LEU A 154 -7.19 3.65 -16.98
N GLY A 155 -6.84 4.60 -16.09
CA GLY A 155 -6.63 4.32 -14.67
C GLY A 155 -5.20 3.91 -14.29
N LYS A 156 -4.18 4.21 -15.11
CA LYS A 156 -2.76 3.90 -14.81
C LYS A 156 -2.31 4.51 -13.47
N THR A 157 -2.51 5.81 -13.31
CA THR A 157 -2.23 6.56 -12.07
C THR A 157 -3.02 6.00 -10.89
N HIS A 158 -4.28 5.62 -11.10
CA HIS A 158 -5.11 5.00 -10.06
C HIS A 158 -4.50 3.69 -9.56
N LEU A 159 -4.12 2.77 -10.45
CA LEU A 159 -3.46 1.52 -10.08
C LEU A 159 -2.14 1.77 -9.34
N MET A 160 -1.35 2.73 -9.81
CA MET A 160 -0.09 3.09 -9.17
C MET A 160 -0.30 3.55 -7.72
N HIS A 161 -1.24 4.44 -7.47
CA HIS A 161 -1.59 4.89 -6.11
C HIS A 161 -2.16 3.75 -5.26
N SER A 162 -2.97 2.86 -5.88
CA SER A 162 -3.53 1.69 -5.18
C SER A 162 -2.45 0.77 -4.63
N ILE A 163 -1.38 0.54 -5.40
CA ILE A 163 -0.22 -0.24 -4.94
C ILE A 163 0.43 0.45 -3.74
N GLY A 164 0.66 1.77 -3.81
CA GLY A 164 1.27 2.53 -2.74
C GLY A 164 0.46 2.47 -1.44
N HIS A 165 -0.86 2.67 -1.53
CA HIS A 165 -1.76 2.55 -0.38
C HIS A 165 -1.75 1.15 0.21
N PHE A 166 -1.79 0.12 -0.62
CA PHE A 166 -1.76 -1.27 -0.16
C PHE A 166 -0.48 -1.58 0.61
N ILE A 167 0.69 -1.19 0.06
CA ILE A 167 1.99 -1.41 0.71
C ILE A 167 2.07 -0.68 2.06
N LEU A 168 1.64 0.59 2.12
CA LEU A 168 1.64 1.37 3.36
C LEU A 168 0.65 0.83 4.40
N ASN A 169 -0.46 0.24 3.97
CA ASN A 169 -1.40 -0.42 4.87
C ASN A 169 -0.82 -1.70 5.48
N GLN A 170 -0.03 -2.47 4.69
CA GLN A 170 0.65 -3.67 5.17
C GLN A 170 1.89 -3.36 6.01
N ASN A 171 2.66 -2.35 5.60
CA ASN A 171 3.87 -1.91 6.28
C ASN A 171 3.89 -0.37 6.36
N PRO A 172 3.40 0.21 7.46
CA PRO A 172 3.36 1.67 7.64
C PRO A 172 4.73 2.34 7.67
N ASP A 173 5.80 1.58 7.93
CA ASP A 173 7.18 2.10 7.97
C ASP A 173 7.86 2.07 6.58
N ALA A 174 7.20 1.51 5.56
CA ALA A 174 7.72 1.47 4.20
C ALA A 174 7.86 2.89 3.63
N LYS A 175 9.00 3.16 3.02
CA LYS A 175 9.26 4.44 2.34
C LYS A 175 8.75 4.36 0.90
N VAL A 176 7.56 4.87 0.67
CA VAL A 176 6.91 4.92 -0.64
C VAL A 176 6.93 6.36 -1.14
N ILE A 177 7.47 6.58 -2.34
CA ILE A 177 7.44 7.88 -3.02
C ILE A 177 6.71 7.75 -4.33
N TYR A 178 5.69 8.58 -4.51
CA TYR A 178 5.04 8.88 -5.78
C TYR A 178 5.51 10.24 -6.27
N VAL A 179 5.88 10.32 -7.55
CA VAL A 179 6.32 11.54 -8.21
C VAL A 179 5.91 11.47 -9.69
N THR A 180 5.53 12.61 -10.26
CA THR A 180 5.41 12.73 -11.72
C THR A 180 6.80 12.86 -12.35
N SER A 181 6.97 12.38 -13.58
CA SER A 181 8.25 12.56 -14.29
C SER A 181 8.62 14.02 -14.53
N GLU A 182 7.64 14.92 -14.53
CA GLU A 182 7.85 16.35 -14.59
C GLU A 182 8.45 16.89 -13.29
N GLU A 183 7.89 16.53 -12.14
CA GLU A 183 8.42 16.89 -10.82
C GLU A 183 9.83 16.34 -10.63
N PHE A 184 10.05 15.05 -10.95
CA PHE A 184 11.36 14.43 -10.92
C PHE A 184 12.39 15.21 -11.76
N THR A 185 12.00 15.60 -12.99
CA THR A 185 12.83 16.41 -13.89
C THR A 185 13.16 17.77 -13.29
N ASN A 186 12.17 18.46 -12.72
CA ASN A 186 12.36 19.77 -12.13
C ASN A 186 13.30 19.72 -10.95
N GLU A 187 13.19 18.69 -10.10
CA GLU A 187 14.11 18.47 -8.97
C GLU A 187 15.55 18.16 -9.43
N VAL A 188 15.73 17.38 -10.51
CA VAL A 188 17.07 17.15 -11.13
C VAL A 188 17.66 18.47 -11.59
N ILE A 189 16.89 19.27 -12.38
CA ILE A 189 17.37 20.54 -12.91
C ILE A 189 17.72 21.51 -11.78
N GLU A 190 16.90 21.59 -10.75
CA GLU A 190 17.16 22.46 -9.60
C GLU A 190 18.41 22.00 -8.83
N SER A 191 18.57 20.71 -8.63
CA SER A 191 19.76 20.16 -7.95
C SER A 191 21.05 20.42 -8.72
N ILE A 192 21.01 20.44 -10.05
CA ILE A 192 22.15 20.78 -10.92
C ILE A 192 22.41 22.29 -10.88
N ARG A 193 21.36 23.11 -11.00
CA ARG A 193 21.48 24.59 -11.02
C ARG A 193 22.05 25.15 -9.72
N ASN A 194 21.69 24.56 -8.59
CA ASN A 194 22.22 24.98 -7.29
C ASN A 194 23.72 24.75 -7.15
N GLY A 195 24.37 23.99 -8.06
CA GLY A 195 25.82 23.83 -8.16
C GLY A 195 26.49 23.27 -6.90
N ASN A 196 25.69 22.87 -5.90
CA ASN A 196 26.14 22.45 -4.60
C ASN A 196 26.05 20.91 -4.50
N ALA A 197 27.17 20.26 -4.21
CA ALA A 197 27.22 18.81 -4.01
C ALA A 197 26.18 18.32 -2.99
N SER A 198 25.82 19.16 -2.02
CA SER A 198 24.78 18.85 -1.02
C SER A 198 23.38 18.73 -1.64
N SER A 199 23.03 19.53 -2.65
CA SER A 199 21.70 19.47 -3.30
C SER A 199 21.51 18.17 -4.07
N MET A 200 22.53 17.76 -4.83
CA MET A 200 22.49 16.50 -5.58
C MET A 200 22.52 15.30 -4.63
N THR A 201 23.22 15.37 -3.51
CA THR A 201 23.20 14.32 -2.49
C THR A 201 21.81 14.18 -1.86
N LYS A 202 21.14 15.28 -1.55
CA LYS A 202 19.77 15.26 -1.01
C LYS A 202 18.78 14.66 -2.00
N PHE A 203 18.89 15.02 -3.28
CA PHE A 203 18.07 14.43 -4.35
C PHE A 203 18.27 12.91 -4.42
N ARG A 204 19.52 12.45 -4.44
CA ARG A 204 19.86 11.02 -4.48
C ARG A 204 19.37 10.29 -3.23
N ASP A 205 19.53 10.89 -2.07
CA ASP A 205 19.04 10.31 -0.80
C ASP A 205 17.53 10.20 -0.78
N LYS A 206 16.81 11.18 -1.32
CA LYS A 206 15.35 11.15 -1.46
C LYS A 206 14.89 9.97 -2.30
N TYR A 207 15.45 9.77 -3.48
CA TYR A 207 14.94 8.80 -4.45
C TYR A 207 15.60 7.42 -4.40
N ARG A 208 16.83 7.31 -3.87
CA ARG A 208 17.58 6.03 -3.85
C ARG A 208 17.51 5.28 -2.52
N LYS A 209 16.88 5.88 -1.48
CA LYS A 209 16.73 5.27 -0.14
C LYS A 209 15.27 4.93 0.18
N VAL A 210 14.47 4.69 -0.84
CA VAL A 210 13.06 4.31 -0.70
C VAL A 210 12.88 2.81 -0.86
N ASP A 211 11.77 2.28 -0.37
CA ASP A 211 11.39 0.89 -0.58
C ASP A 211 10.59 0.72 -1.88
N VAL A 212 9.84 1.76 -2.25
CA VAL A 212 9.04 1.80 -3.48
C VAL A 212 9.17 3.16 -4.14
N LEU A 213 9.60 3.17 -5.40
CA LEU A 213 9.62 4.36 -6.25
C LEU A 213 8.56 4.24 -7.33
N MET A 214 7.66 5.21 -7.38
CA MET A 214 6.59 5.30 -8.37
C MET A 214 6.76 6.57 -9.18
N ILE A 215 6.98 6.42 -10.50
CA ILE A 215 7.09 7.56 -11.42
C ILE A 215 5.99 7.49 -12.46
N ASP A 216 5.14 8.50 -12.42
CA ASP A 216 4.01 8.64 -13.33
C ASP A 216 4.41 9.35 -14.63
N ASP A 217 3.84 8.89 -15.75
CA ASP A 217 4.04 9.47 -17.08
C ASP A 217 5.51 9.57 -17.49
N ILE A 218 6.26 8.47 -17.39
CA ILE A 218 7.72 8.42 -17.60
C ILE A 218 8.14 8.92 -18.99
N GLN A 219 7.24 8.95 -19.99
CA GLN A 219 7.54 9.43 -21.33
C GLN A 219 8.03 10.88 -21.35
N PHE A 220 7.73 11.69 -20.35
CA PHE A 220 8.15 13.11 -20.32
C PHE A 220 9.62 13.33 -19.96
N ILE A 221 10.40 12.27 -19.63
CA ILE A 221 11.87 12.36 -19.54
C ILE A 221 12.55 12.30 -20.90
N ILE A 222 11.84 11.92 -21.97
CA ILE A 222 12.38 11.83 -23.32
C ILE A 222 12.95 13.18 -23.77
N GLY A 223 14.16 13.17 -24.34
CA GLY A 223 14.85 14.39 -24.79
C GLY A 223 15.50 15.21 -23.67
N LYS A 224 15.50 14.75 -22.43
CA LYS A 224 16.12 15.42 -21.28
C LYS A 224 17.31 14.60 -20.76
N GLU A 225 18.46 14.72 -21.42
CA GLU A 225 19.66 13.89 -21.17
C GLU A 225 20.06 13.80 -19.70
N SER A 226 20.19 14.93 -19.02
CA SER A 226 20.58 14.94 -17.58
C SER A 226 19.55 14.24 -16.69
N THR A 227 18.26 14.32 -17.03
CA THR A 227 17.20 13.62 -16.30
C THR A 227 17.25 12.12 -16.57
N GLN A 228 17.49 11.73 -17.82
CA GLN A 228 17.60 10.32 -18.20
C GLN A 228 18.82 9.67 -17.53
N GLU A 229 19.94 10.38 -17.45
CA GLU A 229 21.15 9.89 -16.76
C GLU A 229 20.89 9.68 -15.25
N GLU A 230 20.31 10.66 -14.57
CA GLU A 230 20.05 10.56 -13.13
C GLU A 230 18.97 9.50 -12.83
N PHE A 231 17.95 9.40 -13.69
CA PHE A 231 16.96 8.33 -13.63
C PHE A 231 17.60 6.95 -13.78
N PHE A 232 18.49 6.76 -14.77
CA PHE A 232 19.20 5.51 -15.00
C PHE A 232 19.99 5.05 -13.77
N HIS A 233 20.70 5.98 -13.13
CA HIS A 233 21.45 5.68 -11.91
C HIS A 233 20.54 5.38 -10.72
N THR A 234 19.42 6.08 -10.59
CA THR A 234 18.43 5.84 -9.55
C THR A 234 17.76 4.50 -9.72
N PHE A 235 17.36 4.16 -10.96
CA PHE A 235 16.80 2.85 -11.30
C PHE A 235 17.76 1.72 -10.90
N ASN A 236 19.01 1.79 -11.36
CA ASN A 236 19.99 0.74 -11.06
C ASN A 236 20.24 0.59 -9.55
N ALA A 237 20.33 1.69 -8.81
CA ALA A 237 20.54 1.65 -7.37
C ALA A 237 19.38 0.93 -6.64
N LEU A 238 18.15 1.25 -6.99
CA LEU A 238 16.95 0.65 -6.40
C LEU A 238 16.79 -0.81 -6.81
N HIS A 239 16.89 -1.10 -8.10
CA HIS A 239 16.74 -2.46 -8.63
C HIS A 239 17.78 -3.42 -8.03
N SER A 240 19.05 -3.01 -7.96
CA SER A 240 20.11 -3.81 -7.34
C SER A 240 19.93 -4.02 -5.84
N ALA A 241 19.22 -3.13 -5.17
CA ALA A 241 18.86 -3.25 -3.75
C ALA A 241 17.55 -4.02 -3.52
N GLY A 242 16.94 -4.60 -4.57
CA GLY A 242 15.65 -5.31 -4.46
C GLY A 242 14.47 -4.41 -4.13
N LYS A 243 14.58 -3.09 -4.39
CA LYS A 243 13.50 -2.13 -4.13
C LYS A 243 12.55 -2.08 -5.31
N GLN A 244 11.26 -1.91 -5.04
CA GLN A 244 10.24 -1.90 -6.08
C GLN A 244 10.27 -0.61 -6.89
N ILE A 245 10.18 -0.75 -8.20
CA ILE A 245 10.02 0.36 -9.15
C ILE A 245 8.71 0.17 -9.91
N ILE A 246 7.90 1.22 -10.00
CA ILE A 246 6.64 1.24 -10.73
C ILE A 246 6.64 2.45 -11.65
N LEU A 247 6.35 2.21 -12.91
CA LEU A 247 6.36 3.23 -13.95
C LEU A 247 5.03 3.22 -14.70
N THR A 248 4.53 4.40 -15.07
CA THR A 248 3.42 4.49 -16.03
C THR A 248 3.82 5.24 -17.29
N SER A 249 3.09 4.99 -18.37
CA SER A 249 3.28 5.68 -19.65
C SER A 249 2.02 5.60 -20.52
N ASP A 250 1.91 6.49 -21.51
CA ASP A 250 0.91 6.33 -22.58
C ASP A 250 1.34 5.30 -23.63
N LYS A 251 2.63 4.91 -23.70
CA LYS A 251 3.23 4.09 -24.76
C LYS A 251 4.02 2.94 -24.17
N PRO A 252 4.07 1.79 -24.87
CA PRO A 252 5.01 0.74 -24.51
C PRO A 252 6.46 1.19 -24.76
N PRO A 253 7.45 0.60 -24.06
CA PRO A 253 8.87 0.99 -24.19
C PRO A 253 9.41 0.95 -25.63
N LYS A 254 8.98 -0.03 -26.42
CA LYS A 254 9.39 -0.20 -27.83
C LYS A 254 9.02 0.97 -28.75
N ASP A 255 7.95 1.72 -28.40
CA ASP A 255 7.46 2.85 -29.19
C ASP A 255 8.08 4.19 -28.73
N MET A 256 9.07 4.15 -27.85
CA MET A 256 9.84 5.31 -27.37
C MET A 256 11.16 5.42 -28.12
N GLU A 257 11.09 5.78 -29.41
CA GLU A 257 12.26 5.78 -30.31
C GLU A 257 13.44 6.64 -29.84
N THR A 258 13.16 7.75 -29.17
CA THR A 258 14.17 8.73 -28.74
C THR A 258 14.63 8.51 -27.27
N LEU A 259 14.15 7.48 -26.61
CA LEU A 259 14.64 7.07 -25.30
C LEU A 259 15.93 6.29 -25.44
N GLU A 260 16.92 6.57 -24.59
CA GLU A 260 18.17 5.82 -24.59
C GLU A 260 17.93 4.31 -24.46
N GLU A 261 18.59 3.51 -25.29
CA GLU A 261 18.39 2.05 -25.33
C GLU A 261 18.63 1.37 -23.97
N ARG A 262 19.62 1.89 -23.23
CA ARG A 262 19.92 1.38 -21.88
C ARG A 262 18.77 1.59 -20.89
N ILE A 263 17.95 2.63 -21.04
CA ILE A 263 16.76 2.89 -20.21
C ILE A 263 15.59 2.05 -20.70
N ARG A 264 15.38 2.01 -22.03
CA ARG A 264 14.33 1.21 -22.64
C ARG A 264 14.44 -0.26 -22.26
N SER A 265 15.64 -0.84 -22.32
CA SER A 265 15.86 -2.23 -21.91
C SER A 265 15.49 -2.50 -20.45
N ARG A 266 15.66 -1.52 -19.56
CA ARG A 266 15.29 -1.66 -18.14
C ARG A 266 13.80 -1.67 -17.91
N PHE A 267 13.05 -0.91 -18.72
CA PHE A 267 11.59 -0.94 -18.64
C PHE A 267 11.03 -2.32 -19.00
N GLU A 268 11.75 -3.09 -19.80
CA GLU A 268 11.37 -4.42 -20.26
C GLU A 268 11.88 -5.56 -19.36
N TRP A 269 12.62 -5.27 -18.29
CA TRP A 269 13.16 -6.31 -17.38
C TRP A 269 12.09 -7.00 -16.54
N GLY A 270 11.02 -6.30 -16.17
CA GLY A 270 9.93 -6.83 -15.37
C GLY A 270 8.69 -7.17 -16.18
N LEU A 271 7.58 -6.52 -15.89
CA LEU A 271 6.30 -6.74 -16.56
C LEU A 271 5.76 -5.44 -17.12
#